data_944c2f871cb2194be8975b5c8f758ad0
#
_entry.id   944c2f871cb2194be8975b5c8f758ad0
#
_cell.length_a   1.000
_cell.length_b   1.000
_cell.length_c   1.000
_cell.angle_alpha   90.00
_cell.angle_beta   90.00
_cell.angle_gamma   90.00
#
_symmetry.space_group_name_H-M   'P 1'
#
loop_
_entity.id
_entity.type
_entity.pdbx_description
1 polymer ?
#
loop_
_entity_poly.entity_id
_entity_poly.type
_entity_poly.pdbx_seq_one_letter_code
_entity_poly.pdbx_strand_id
1 'polypeptide(L)'
;MTNAYSELYLDDAMHNLGDMVEYAVCDLGFDPDTFFGWFIFSGIAEKFENGNPKYLTGMSGYELAAAVLKSINIPFENREPSYSDDKGREYWAGWILAYYQWHTGRRFEDIVKDGLTLSTVMSMYILHEADENKFV
;
A
#
# COMPACT_ATOMS: atom_id res chain seq x y z
N MET A 1 9.94 17.45 12.39
CA MET A 1 10.13 16.46 11.32
C MET A 1 9.22 16.80 10.15
N THR A 2 9.75 16.74 8.95
CA THR A 2 9.00 17.10 7.75
C THR A 2 8.30 15.87 7.20
N ASN A 3 6.98 15.96 6.91
CA ASN A 3 6.24 14.89 6.28
C ASN A 3 6.72 14.68 4.84
N ALA A 4 6.49 13.48 4.30
CA ALA A 4 7.03 13.10 2.99
C ALA A 4 6.50 13.99 1.85
N TYR A 5 5.24 14.43 1.94
CA TYR A 5 4.62 15.29 0.92
C TYR A 5 3.44 16.03 1.55
N SER A 6 2.75 16.85 0.75
CA SER A 6 1.64 17.65 1.25
C SER A 6 0.51 16.78 1.81
N GLU A 7 -0.03 17.18 2.96
CA GLU A 7 -1.16 16.52 3.58
C GLU A 7 -2.41 16.49 2.68
N LEU A 8 -2.48 17.40 1.72
CA LEU A 8 -3.59 17.43 0.76
C LEU A 8 -3.71 16.14 -0.06
N TYR A 9 -2.59 15.41 -0.23
CA TYR A 9 -2.56 14.15 -0.99
C TYR A 9 -2.72 12.92 -0.10
N LEU A 10 -2.70 13.09 1.22
CA LEU A 10 -2.57 11.95 2.13
C LEU A 10 -3.74 10.98 2.06
N ASP A 11 -4.97 11.49 2.09
CA ASP A 11 -6.16 10.63 2.06
C ASP A 11 -6.20 9.77 0.80
N ASP A 12 -5.92 10.38 -0.35
CA ASP A 12 -5.89 9.65 -1.63
C ASP A 12 -4.75 8.64 -1.66
N ALA A 13 -3.58 9.02 -1.15
CA ALA A 13 -2.44 8.12 -1.11
C ALA A 13 -2.71 6.89 -0.25
N MET A 14 -3.29 7.09 0.92
CA MET A 14 -3.65 5.99 1.82
C MET A 14 -4.67 5.06 1.18
N HIS A 15 -5.72 5.64 0.60
CA HIS A 15 -6.76 4.87 -0.07
C HIS A 15 -6.19 4.09 -1.26
N ASN A 16 -5.38 4.73 -2.08
CA ASN A 16 -4.83 4.09 -3.28
C ASN A 16 -3.82 2.99 -2.92
N LEU A 17 -2.99 3.19 -1.90
CA LEU A 17 -2.07 2.14 -1.50
C LEU A 17 -2.83 0.95 -0.89
N GLY A 18 -3.88 1.23 -0.11
CA GLY A 18 -4.75 0.19 0.42
C GLY A 18 -5.41 -0.62 -0.69
N ASP A 19 -5.99 0.06 -1.68
CA ASP A 19 -6.62 -0.61 -2.84
C ASP A 19 -5.60 -1.39 -3.65
N MET A 20 -4.38 -0.89 -3.81
CA MET A 20 -3.32 -1.59 -4.53
C MET A 20 -3.01 -2.94 -3.88
N VAL A 21 -2.83 -2.94 -2.57
CA VAL A 21 -2.52 -4.16 -1.83
C VAL A 21 -3.69 -5.14 -1.88
N GLU A 22 -4.91 -4.66 -1.64
CA GLU A 22 -6.11 -5.51 -1.68
C GLU A 22 -6.28 -6.16 -3.05
N TYR A 23 -6.14 -5.39 -4.11
CA TYR A 23 -6.29 -5.90 -5.46
C TYR A 23 -5.22 -6.94 -5.79
N ALA A 24 -3.95 -6.64 -5.49
CA ALA A 24 -2.85 -7.53 -5.81
C ALA A 24 -2.95 -8.86 -5.06
N VAL A 25 -3.37 -8.83 -3.80
CA VAL A 25 -3.43 -10.01 -2.94
C VAL A 25 -4.74 -10.76 -3.11
N CYS A 26 -5.87 -10.06 -3.01
CA CYS A 26 -7.19 -10.71 -2.98
C CYS A 26 -7.70 -11.04 -4.38
N ASP A 27 -7.52 -10.14 -5.35
CA ASP A 27 -8.03 -10.36 -6.70
C ASP A 27 -7.04 -11.09 -7.60
N LEU A 28 -5.76 -10.74 -7.53
CA LEU A 28 -4.73 -11.33 -8.38
C LEU A 28 -4.00 -12.52 -7.73
N GLY A 29 -4.11 -12.68 -6.41
CA GLY A 29 -3.57 -13.84 -5.72
C GLY A 29 -2.09 -13.83 -5.41
N PHE A 30 -1.44 -12.66 -5.47
CA PHE A 30 -0.03 -12.56 -5.15
C PHE A 30 0.20 -12.57 -3.64
N ASP A 31 1.37 -13.08 -3.23
CA ASP A 31 1.82 -12.99 -1.85
C ASP A 31 2.05 -11.52 -1.48
N PRO A 32 1.57 -11.07 -0.30
CA PRO A 32 1.68 -9.66 0.06
C PRO A 32 3.11 -9.11 0.06
N ASP A 33 4.03 -9.82 0.71
CA ASP A 33 5.41 -9.34 0.83
C ASP A 33 6.14 -9.40 -0.51
N THR A 34 5.86 -10.42 -1.30
CA THR A 34 6.42 -10.54 -2.64
C THR A 34 5.97 -9.37 -3.51
N PHE A 35 4.66 -9.09 -3.52
CA PHE A 35 4.13 -7.99 -4.31
C PHE A 35 4.69 -6.64 -3.85
N PHE A 36 4.75 -6.42 -2.55
CA PHE A 36 5.28 -5.15 -2.03
C PHE A 36 6.76 -4.98 -2.36
N GLY A 37 7.51 -6.08 -2.37
CA GLY A 37 8.90 -6.08 -2.86
C GLY A 37 8.99 -5.65 -4.32
N TRP A 38 8.05 -6.09 -5.16
CA TRP A 38 7.98 -5.65 -6.56
C TRP A 38 7.63 -4.18 -6.69
N PHE A 39 6.73 -3.69 -5.84
CA PHE A 39 6.39 -2.27 -5.78
C PHE A 39 7.65 -1.43 -5.54
N ILE A 40 8.48 -1.85 -4.59
CA ILE A 40 9.75 -1.18 -4.28
C ILE A 40 10.73 -1.34 -5.44
N PHE A 41 10.91 -2.56 -5.94
CA PHE A 41 11.88 -2.86 -7.00
C PHE A 41 11.57 -2.13 -8.31
N SER A 42 10.30 -1.95 -8.63
CA SER A 42 9.87 -1.28 -9.86
C SER A 42 10.25 0.20 -9.92
N GLY A 43 10.58 0.80 -8.79
CA GLY A 43 10.83 2.23 -8.69
C GLY A 43 9.57 3.06 -8.46
N ILE A 44 8.39 2.44 -8.55
CA ILE A 44 7.12 3.15 -8.34
C ILE A 44 6.98 3.58 -6.88
N ALA A 45 7.45 2.75 -5.94
CA ALA A 45 7.45 3.12 -4.53
C ALA A 45 8.24 4.40 -4.28
N GLU A 46 9.38 4.56 -4.94
CA GLU A 46 10.20 5.77 -4.80
C GLU A 46 9.45 7.01 -5.27
N LYS A 47 8.76 6.91 -6.41
CA LYS A 47 7.96 8.03 -6.93
C LYS A 47 6.79 8.35 -6.00
N PHE A 48 6.14 7.33 -5.48
CA PHE A 48 5.04 7.48 -4.53
C PHE A 48 5.51 8.18 -3.25
N GLU A 49 6.57 7.67 -2.65
CA GLU A 49 7.07 8.21 -1.38
C GLU A 49 7.65 9.61 -1.50
N ASN A 50 8.08 10.01 -2.70
CA ASN A 50 8.58 11.36 -2.97
C ASN A 50 7.46 12.34 -3.33
N GLY A 51 6.21 11.89 -3.31
CA GLY A 51 5.08 12.78 -3.47
C GLY A 51 4.71 13.08 -4.92
N ASN A 52 5.07 12.21 -5.86
CA ASN A 52 4.70 12.40 -7.27
C ASN A 52 3.18 12.27 -7.42
N PRO A 53 2.46 13.34 -7.79
CA PRO A 53 0.99 13.32 -7.85
C PRO A 53 0.43 12.26 -8.79
N LYS A 54 1.13 11.91 -9.86
CA LYS A 54 0.69 10.87 -10.78
C LYS A 54 0.42 9.55 -10.06
N TYR A 55 1.26 9.23 -9.08
CA TYR A 55 1.18 7.96 -8.34
C TYR A 55 0.35 8.06 -7.08
N LEU A 56 0.30 9.23 -6.45
CA LEU A 56 -0.49 9.44 -5.23
C LEU A 56 -1.98 9.57 -5.53
N THR A 57 -2.33 10.38 -6.53
CA THR A 57 -3.72 10.76 -6.81
C THR A 57 -4.14 10.52 -8.25
N GLY A 58 -3.20 10.44 -9.17
CA GLY A 58 -3.48 10.31 -10.60
C GLY A 58 -3.77 8.91 -11.08
N MET A 59 -3.63 7.91 -10.23
CA MET A 59 -3.92 6.50 -10.50
C MET A 59 -4.74 5.91 -9.38
N SER A 60 -5.67 5.03 -9.73
CA SER A 60 -6.35 4.20 -8.73
C SER A 60 -5.39 3.15 -8.20
N GLY A 61 -5.76 2.48 -7.10
CA GLY A 61 -4.94 1.40 -6.55
C GLY A 61 -4.73 0.26 -7.52
N TYR A 62 -5.75 -0.11 -8.31
CA TYR A 62 -5.59 -1.19 -9.29
C TYR A 62 -4.70 -0.77 -10.45
N GLU A 63 -4.75 0.49 -10.85
CA GLU A 63 -3.83 1.02 -11.86
C GLU A 63 -2.40 1.02 -11.35
N LEU A 64 -2.19 1.32 -10.06
CA LEU A 64 -0.88 1.21 -9.44
C LEU A 64 -0.37 -0.23 -9.48
N ALA A 65 -1.21 -1.20 -9.11
CA ALA A 65 -0.83 -2.61 -9.15
C ALA A 65 -0.46 -3.03 -10.56
N ALA A 66 -1.26 -2.66 -11.55
CA ALA A 66 -0.98 -2.97 -12.93
C ALA A 66 0.33 -2.32 -13.40
N ALA A 67 0.57 -1.08 -13.00
CA ALA A 67 1.80 -0.38 -13.36
C ALA A 67 3.04 -1.08 -12.79
N VAL A 68 2.97 -1.55 -11.55
CA VAL A 68 4.06 -2.33 -10.94
C VAL A 68 4.34 -3.58 -11.75
N LEU A 69 3.30 -4.37 -12.02
CA LEU A 69 3.46 -5.64 -12.71
C LEU A 69 3.97 -5.47 -14.14
N LYS A 70 3.44 -4.47 -14.85
CA LYS A 70 3.89 -4.18 -16.22
C LYS A 70 5.33 -3.71 -16.27
N SER A 71 5.73 -2.89 -15.30
CA SER A 71 7.08 -2.31 -15.29
C SER A 71 8.19 -3.35 -15.12
N ILE A 72 7.88 -4.47 -14.47
CA ILE A 72 8.84 -5.55 -14.23
C ILE A 72 8.48 -6.83 -15.00
N ASN A 73 7.54 -6.74 -15.94
CA ASN A 73 7.15 -7.84 -16.83
C ASN A 73 6.62 -9.08 -16.11
N ILE A 74 5.85 -8.89 -15.06
CA ILE A 74 5.16 -10.00 -14.37
C ILE A 74 3.79 -10.18 -15.05
N PRO A 75 3.49 -11.34 -15.62
CA PRO A 75 2.18 -11.57 -16.24
C PRO A 75 1.08 -11.65 -15.20
N PHE A 76 -0.09 -11.11 -15.52
CA PHE A 76 -1.24 -11.16 -14.63
C PHE A 76 -2.54 -11.08 -15.45
N GLU A 77 -3.62 -11.63 -14.90
CA GLU A 77 -4.95 -11.44 -15.49
C GLU A 77 -5.45 -10.04 -15.12
N ASN A 78 -5.87 -9.29 -16.15
CA ASN A 78 -6.44 -7.96 -15.93
C ASN A 78 -7.89 -8.13 -15.48
N ARG A 79 -8.08 -8.36 -14.19
CA ARG A 79 -9.40 -8.58 -13.58
C ARG A 79 -10.02 -7.26 -13.14
N GLU A 80 -11.34 -7.21 -13.18
CA GLU A 80 -12.05 -6.13 -12.53
C GLU A 80 -11.92 -6.26 -11.02
N PRO A 81 -11.68 -5.17 -10.28
CA PRO A 81 -11.57 -5.27 -8.84
C PRO A 81 -12.89 -5.68 -8.21
N SER A 82 -12.80 -6.54 -7.19
CA SER A 82 -13.96 -6.93 -6.40
C SER A 82 -14.29 -5.78 -5.45
N TYR A 83 -15.48 -5.21 -5.60
CA TYR A 83 -15.93 -4.16 -4.68
C TYR A 83 -16.53 -4.81 -3.45
N SER A 84 -15.95 -4.52 -2.30
CA SER A 84 -16.48 -4.94 -1.02
C SER A 84 -16.59 -3.72 -0.13
N ASP A 85 -17.73 -3.58 0.55
CA ASP A 85 -17.89 -2.52 1.55
C ASP A 85 -17.05 -2.82 2.79
N ASP A 86 -16.71 -4.10 2.99
CA ASP A 86 -15.89 -4.53 4.12
C ASP A 86 -14.43 -4.59 3.69
N LYS A 87 -13.69 -3.55 3.99
CA LYS A 87 -12.26 -3.51 3.74
C LYS A 87 -11.55 -4.38 4.76
N GLY A 88 -10.79 -5.36 4.28
CA GLY A 88 -10.07 -6.31 5.12
C GLY A 88 -8.68 -5.85 5.49
N ARG A 89 -7.93 -6.80 6.04
CA ARG A 89 -6.57 -6.55 6.54
C ARG A 89 -5.60 -6.12 5.44
N GLU A 90 -5.81 -6.57 4.21
CA GLU A 90 -4.95 -6.22 3.07
C GLU A 90 -5.06 -4.73 2.77
N TYR A 91 -6.29 -4.22 2.68
CA TYR A 91 -6.52 -2.80 2.48
C TYR A 91 -5.96 -1.98 3.65
N TRP A 92 -6.30 -2.41 4.88
CA TRP A 92 -5.84 -1.70 6.08
C TRP A 92 -4.32 -1.62 6.14
N ALA A 93 -3.62 -2.71 5.80
CA ALA A 93 -2.17 -2.73 5.85
C ALA A 93 -1.54 -1.72 4.89
N GLY A 94 -2.03 -1.67 3.65
CA GLY A 94 -1.56 -0.67 2.69
C GLY A 94 -1.89 0.75 3.14
N TRP A 95 -3.11 0.94 3.63
CA TRP A 95 -3.60 2.22 4.12
C TRP A 95 -2.72 2.77 5.25
N ILE A 96 -2.44 1.93 6.25
CA ILE A 96 -1.65 2.37 7.40
C ILE A 96 -0.16 2.53 7.07
N LEU A 97 0.38 1.71 6.15
CA LEU A 97 1.78 1.87 5.72
C LEU A 97 1.98 3.17 4.95
N ALA A 98 1.01 3.57 4.14
CA ALA A 98 1.08 4.87 3.46
C ALA A 98 1.13 6.01 4.47
N TYR A 99 0.30 5.94 5.52
CA TYR A 99 0.32 6.94 6.58
C TYR A 99 1.66 6.97 7.31
N TYR A 100 2.17 5.79 7.69
CA TYR A 100 3.42 5.69 8.41
C TYR A 100 4.58 6.25 7.59
N GLN A 101 4.64 5.91 6.30
CA GLN A 101 5.66 6.43 5.40
C GLN A 101 5.57 7.96 5.29
N TRP A 102 4.35 8.48 5.10
CA TRP A 102 4.15 9.92 5.02
C TRP A 102 4.57 10.63 6.30
N HIS A 103 4.15 10.10 7.44
CA HIS A 103 4.40 10.71 8.75
C HIS A 103 5.89 10.74 9.10
N THR A 104 6.60 9.67 8.81
CA THR A 104 8.02 9.55 9.17
C THR A 104 8.95 10.10 8.09
N GLY A 105 8.51 10.20 6.86
CA GLY A 105 9.36 10.54 5.73
C GLY A 105 10.35 9.47 5.34
N ARG A 106 10.25 8.27 5.93
CA ARG A 106 11.15 7.17 5.63
C ARG A 106 10.78 6.51 4.31
N ARG A 107 11.75 5.91 3.64
CA ARG A 107 11.50 5.16 2.41
C ARG A 107 10.84 3.83 2.73
N PHE A 108 9.96 3.36 1.85
CA PHE A 108 9.34 2.04 2.01
C PHE A 108 10.40 0.93 2.13
N GLU A 109 11.47 1.03 1.36
CA GLU A 109 12.57 0.06 1.43
C GLU A 109 13.12 -0.06 2.85
N ASP A 110 13.35 1.06 3.52
CA ASP A 110 13.89 1.08 4.87
C ASP A 110 12.87 0.60 5.91
N ILE A 111 11.61 0.95 5.71
CA ILE A 111 10.52 0.50 6.58
C ILE A 111 10.43 -1.03 6.58
N VAL A 112 10.47 -1.62 5.39
CA VAL A 112 10.42 -3.08 5.22
C VAL A 112 11.68 -3.74 5.80
N LYS A 113 12.85 -3.15 5.56
CA LYS A 113 14.11 -3.66 6.10
C LYS A 113 14.12 -3.73 7.62
N ASP A 114 13.45 -2.78 8.26
CA ASP A 114 13.36 -2.73 9.72
C ASP A 114 12.34 -3.71 10.29
N GLY A 115 11.69 -4.49 9.43
CA GLY A 115 10.77 -5.54 9.84
C GLY A 115 9.30 -5.20 9.72
N LEU A 116 8.95 -3.99 9.30
CA LEU A 116 7.56 -3.60 9.12
C LEU A 116 7.09 -3.96 7.72
N THR A 117 6.98 -5.27 7.47
CA THR A 117 6.51 -5.82 6.20
C THR A 117 4.99 -5.81 6.14
N LEU A 118 4.42 -6.00 4.93
CA LEU A 118 2.97 -6.10 4.80
C LEU A 118 2.39 -7.22 5.66
N SER A 119 3.01 -8.41 5.66
CA SER A 119 2.51 -9.52 6.46
C SER A 119 2.54 -9.21 7.95
N THR A 120 3.58 -8.52 8.42
CA THR A 120 3.67 -8.10 9.82
C THR A 120 2.56 -7.13 10.16
N VAL A 121 2.33 -6.12 9.30
CA VAL A 121 1.26 -5.14 9.51
C VAL A 121 -0.11 -5.82 9.46
N MET A 122 -0.31 -6.74 8.51
CA MET A 122 -1.58 -7.48 8.41
C MET A 122 -1.86 -8.28 9.67
N SER A 123 -0.83 -8.82 10.31
CA SER A 123 -0.99 -9.58 11.56
C SER A 123 -1.50 -8.70 12.72
N MET A 124 -1.33 -7.40 12.60
CA MET A 124 -1.81 -6.44 13.61
C MET A 124 -3.28 -6.09 13.44
N TYR A 125 -3.89 -6.50 12.34
CA TYR A 125 -5.27 -6.14 12.01
C TYR A 125 -6.27 -6.68 13.04
N ILE A 126 -5.99 -7.82 13.64
CA ILE A 126 -6.82 -8.37 14.71
C ILE A 126 -6.95 -7.37 15.87
N LEU A 127 -5.85 -6.67 16.17
CA LEU A 127 -5.86 -5.62 17.20
C LEU A 127 -6.71 -4.43 16.77
N HIS A 128 -6.70 -4.11 15.46
CA HIS A 128 -7.53 -3.04 14.93
C HIS A 128 -9.02 -3.36 15.04
N GLU A 129 -9.42 -4.61 14.84
CA GLU A 129 -10.81 -5.05 14.96
C GLU A 129 -11.25 -5.24 16.40
N ALA A 130 -10.31 -5.34 17.34
CA ALA A 130 -10.63 -5.40 18.75
C ALA A 130 -11.14 -4.04 19.21
N ASP A 131 -11.71 -4.00 20.41
CA ASP A 131 -12.20 -2.77 21.01
C ASP A 131 -11.15 -1.66 20.87
N GLU A 132 -11.53 -0.52 20.29
CA GLU A 132 -10.66 0.63 20.12
C GLU A 132 -9.98 1.06 21.41
N ASN A 133 -10.64 0.86 22.53
CA ASN A 133 -10.10 1.21 23.84
C ASN A 133 -8.86 0.40 24.20
N LYS A 134 -8.64 -0.73 23.56
CA LYS A 134 -7.48 -1.58 23.82
C LYS A 134 -6.19 -1.05 23.22
N PHE A 135 -6.29 -0.07 22.33
CA PHE A 135 -5.12 0.58 21.75
C PHE A 135 -4.61 1.76 22.57
N VAL A 136 -5.31 2.12 23.61
CA VAL A 136 -5.00 3.30 24.41
C VAL A 136 -4.30 2.91 25.68
#